data_4a535f23c7d9c411462323f855ce923d
#
_entry.id   4a535f23c7d9c411462323f855ce923d
#
_cell.length_a   1.000
_cell.length_b   1.000
_cell.length_c   1.000
_cell.angle_alpha   90.00
_cell.angle_beta   90.00
_cell.angle_gamma   90.00
#
_symmetry.space_group_name_H-M   'P 1'
#
loop_
_entity.id
_entity.type
_entity.pdbx_description
1 polymer ?
#
loop_
_entity_poly.entity_id
_entity_poly.type
_entity_poly.pdbx_seq_one_letter_code
_entity_poly.pdbx_strand_id
1 'polypeptide(L)'
;MATAIIECTCGKCSITLADGKAKLKFQCGCEDCRQALQYGHSHGGVKPDSLPELYYMSSDIVEVHGKELMKAFQLRDEDPDILGMSTRIYCTECYSIIGVDHPIYEDNVFLNFPKHCTNGGDLSVPLTAYVNMIDYTEEIGPLPTEDVPLFTTGRFQQELDRIFDIPVVADTFKPRETPLEGITLSKLIQDLGPVTVLGLEKGRNLFSECELVQEP
;
A
#
# COMPACT_ATOMS: atom_id res chain seq x y z
N MET A 1 -23.98 -0.27 -3.81
CA MET A 1 -22.78 -1.13 -3.67
C MET A 1 -22.52 -1.26 -2.18
N ALA A 2 -21.89 -2.35 -1.72
CA ALA A 2 -21.53 -2.48 -0.31
C ALA A 2 -20.29 -1.61 -0.05
N THR A 3 -20.26 -0.91 1.09
CA THR A 3 -19.09 -0.12 1.53
C THR A 3 -18.00 -1.04 2.09
N ALA A 4 -16.76 -0.59 2.12
CA ALA A 4 -15.69 -1.24 2.88
C ALA A 4 -15.23 -0.36 4.03
N ILE A 5 -15.09 -0.94 5.20
CA ILE A 5 -14.45 -0.30 6.36
C ILE A 5 -13.03 -0.87 6.47
N ILE A 6 -12.04 -0.01 6.31
CA ILE A 6 -10.63 -0.32 6.51
C ILE A 6 -10.25 0.21 7.89
N GLU A 7 -10.00 -0.69 8.84
CA GLU A 7 -9.80 -0.34 10.25
C GLU A 7 -8.40 -0.76 10.71
N CYS A 8 -7.73 0.07 11.48
CA CYS A 8 -6.46 -0.26 12.11
C CYS A 8 -6.62 -1.40 13.14
N THR A 9 -5.56 -2.14 13.44
CA THR A 9 -5.64 -3.33 14.32
C THR A 9 -6.07 -3.02 15.75
N CYS A 10 -5.92 -1.77 16.22
CA CYS A 10 -6.41 -1.38 17.56
C CYS A 10 -7.84 -0.81 17.56
N GLY A 11 -8.50 -0.72 16.41
CA GLY A 11 -9.88 -0.24 16.27
C GLY A 11 -10.08 1.27 16.47
N LYS A 12 -9.01 2.06 16.66
CA LYS A 12 -9.13 3.51 16.94
C LYS A 12 -9.24 4.38 15.70
N CYS A 13 -8.83 3.87 14.54
CA CYS A 13 -8.88 4.58 13.27
C CYS A 13 -9.55 3.74 12.21
N SER A 14 -10.42 4.33 11.41
CA SER A 14 -10.99 3.68 10.23
C SER A 14 -11.27 4.64 9.09
N ILE A 15 -11.27 4.09 7.88
CA ILE A 15 -11.63 4.75 6.62
C ILE A 15 -12.73 3.92 5.98
N THR A 16 -13.86 4.54 5.63
CA THR A 16 -14.96 3.89 4.90
C THR A 16 -14.90 4.29 3.43
N LEU A 17 -14.77 3.31 2.55
CA LEU A 17 -14.85 3.48 1.10
C LEU A 17 -16.28 3.25 0.61
N ALA A 18 -16.75 4.07 -0.33
CA ALA A 18 -18.08 3.96 -0.94
C ALA A 18 -18.25 2.65 -1.72
N ASP A 19 -17.19 2.22 -2.42
CA ASP A 19 -17.13 0.92 -3.11
C ASP A 19 -16.21 -0.03 -2.33
N GLY A 20 -16.80 -1.05 -1.74
CA GLY A 20 -16.11 -2.04 -0.91
C GLY A 20 -15.50 -3.20 -1.67
N LYS A 21 -15.47 -3.16 -3.01
CA LYS A 21 -14.92 -4.25 -3.82
C LYS A 21 -13.49 -3.96 -4.25
N ALA A 22 -12.57 -4.90 -3.97
CA ALA A 22 -11.25 -4.87 -4.57
C ALA A 22 -11.35 -5.09 -6.09
N LYS A 23 -10.61 -4.31 -6.86
CA LYS A 23 -10.57 -4.37 -8.33
C LYS A 23 -9.39 -5.20 -8.82
N LEU A 24 -8.29 -5.17 -8.10
CA LEU A 24 -7.02 -5.73 -8.51
C LEU A 24 -6.25 -6.24 -7.29
N LYS A 25 -5.53 -7.35 -7.45
CA LYS A 25 -4.59 -7.90 -6.48
C LYS A 25 -3.23 -8.13 -7.13
N PHE A 26 -2.19 -7.57 -6.51
CA PHE A 26 -0.79 -7.92 -6.78
C PHE A 26 -0.11 -8.52 -5.56
N GLN A 27 1.00 -9.22 -5.78
CA GLN A 27 2.04 -9.42 -4.77
C GLN A 27 3.28 -8.64 -5.20
N CYS A 28 3.88 -7.89 -4.26
CA CYS A 28 4.95 -6.95 -4.59
C CYS A 28 6.26 -7.31 -3.92
N GLY A 29 7.29 -7.51 -4.74
CA GLY A 29 8.66 -7.78 -4.31
C GLY A 29 9.48 -6.52 -4.00
N CYS A 30 8.94 -5.29 -4.15
CA CYS A 30 9.74 -4.09 -3.98
C CYS A 30 10.21 -3.89 -2.53
N GLU A 31 11.41 -3.36 -2.40
CA GLU A 31 11.98 -3.01 -1.11
C GLU A 31 11.14 -1.96 -0.37
N ASP A 32 10.57 -1.00 -1.08
CA ASP A 32 9.79 0.09 -0.49
C ASP A 32 8.52 -0.40 0.23
N CYS A 33 7.82 -1.40 -0.32
CA CYS A 33 6.69 -2.02 0.36
C CYS A 33 7.15 -2.73 1.63
N ARG A 34 8.23 -3.52 1.55
CA ARG A 34 8.78 -4.22 2.72
C ARG A 34 9.27 -3.24 3.78
N GLN A 35 10.03 -2.21 3.42
CA GLN A 35 10.52 -1.20 4.38
C GLN A 35 9.38 -0.47 5.08
N ALA A 36 8.33 -0.11 4.36
CA ALA A 36 7.18 0.56 4.96
C ALA A 36 6.48 -0.31 6.00
N LEU A 37 6.26 -1.59 5.68
CA LEU A 37 5.63 -2.53 6.59
C LEU A 37 6.56 -2.89 7.77
N GLN A 38 7.87 -2.99 7.53
CA GLN A 38 8.89 -3.17 8.58
C GLN A 38 8.94 -1.98 9.53
N TYR A 39 8.83 -0.75 9.01
CA TYR A 39 8.72 0.45 9.84
C TYR A 39 7.51 0.34 10.79
N GLY A 40 6.34 -0.04 10.30
CA GLY A 40 5.18 -0.27 11.16
C GLY A 40 5.44 -1.34 12.22
N HIS A 41 6.05 -2.47 11.82
CA HIS A 41 6.38 -3.57 12.73
C HIS A 41 7.39 -3.18 13.80
N SER A 42 8.43 -2.42 13.46
CA SER A 42 9.45 -1.95 14.41
C SER A 42 8.90 -1.03 15.52
N HIS A 43 7.71 -0.49 15.31
CA HIS A 43 7.00 0.33 16.30
C HIS A 43 5.82 -0.41 16.97
N GLY A 44 5.78 -1.75 16.85
CA GLY A 44 4.75 -2.58 17.50
C GLY A 44 3.59 -2.99 16.60
N GLY A 45 3.62 -2.65 15.31
CA GLY A 45 2.62 -3.10 14.33
C GLY A 45 2.79 -4.55 13.91
N VAL A 46 1.92 -4.99 13.01
CA VAL A 46 1.88 -6.38 12.51
C VAL A 46 3.16 -6.74 11.77
N LYS A 47 3.68 -7.95 12.00
CA LYS A 47 4.82 -8.49 11.25
C LYS A 47 4.45 -8.65 9.77
N PRO A 48 5.22 -8.07 8.85
CA PRO A 48 4.93 -8.18 7.42
C PRO A 48 5.31 -9.54 6.84
N ASP A 49 4.64 -9.91 5.74
CA ASP A 49 5.11 -10.97 4.87
C ASP A 49 6.33 -10.50 4.07
N SER A 50 7.16 -11.46 3.67
CA SER A 50 8.29 -11.21 2.76
C SER A 50 7.83 -10.72 1.38
N LEU A 51 6.66 -11.19 0.93
CA LEU A 51 6.02 -10.83 -0.34
C LEU A 51 4.59 -10.32 -0.08
N PRO A 52 4.41 -9.05 0.28
CA PRO A 52 3.13 -8.51 0.70
C PRO A 52 2.10 -8.47 -0.43
N GLU A 53 0.85 -8.76 -0.07
CA GLU A 53 -0.31 -8.61 -0.94
C GLU A 53 -0.77 -7.16 -0.99
N LEU A 54 -1.01 -6.67 -2.20
CA LEU A 54 -1.53 -5.35 -2.49
C LEU A 54 -2.94 -5.48 -3.07
N TYR A 55 -3.92 -4.87 -2.40
CA TYR A 55 -5.27 -4.78 -2.93
C TYR A 55 -5.59 -3.35 -3.33
N TYR A 56 -6.11 -3.19 -4.52
CA TYR A 56 -6.45 -1.90 -5.12
C TYR A 56 -7.97 -1.75 -5.15
N MET A 57 -8.44 -0.69 -4.51
CA MET A 57 -9.86 -0.35 -4.36
C MET A 57 -10.12 1.04 -4.94
N SER A 58 -11.37 1.44 -5.09
CA SER A 58 -11.70 2.82 -5.47
C SER A 58 -11.33 3.80 -4.36
N SER A 59 -10.71 4.93 -4.72
CA SER A 59 -10.38 6.00 -3.75
C SER A 59 -11.58 6.94 -3.55
N ASP A 60 -12.67 6.40 -2.99
CA ASP A 60 -13.91 7.11 -2.64
C ASP A 60 -14.16 7.02 -1.15
N ILE A 61 -13.54 7.91 -0.37
CA ILE A 61 -13.62 7.93 1.09
C ILE A 61 -14.85 8.74 1.51
N VAL A 62 -15.84 8.05 2.10
CA VAL A 62 -17.11 8.68 2.54
C VAL A 62 -17.14 8.98 4.04
N GLU A 63 -16.27 8.30 4.82
CA GLU A 63 -16.20 8.51 6.26
C GLU A 63 -14.79 8.22 6.78
N VAL A 64 -14.36 8.98 7.81
CA VAL A 64 -13.07 8.80 8.49
C VAL A 64 -13.29 8.93 9.98
N HIS A 65 -12.91 7.91 10.75
CA HIS A 65 -12.92 7.94 12.22
C HIS A 65 -11.48 7.93 12.77
N GLY A 66 -11.27 8.61 13.91
CA GLY A 66 -9.96 8.67 14.57
C GLY A 66 -8.91 9.41 13.74
N LYS A 67 -9.32 10.41 12.96
CA LYS A 67 -8.44 11.20 12.08
C LYS A 67 -7.27 11.82 12.85
N GLU A 68 -7.48 12.23 14.10
CA GLU A 68 -6.47 12.81 15.00
C GLU A 68 -5.35 11.82 15.38
N LEU A 69 -5.59 10.52 15.23
CA LEU A 69 -4.62 9.45 15.44
C LEU A 69 -3.99 8.96 14.14
N MET A 70 -4.35 9.55 13.00
CA MET A 70 -3.76 9.23 11.71
C MET A 70 -2.64 10.20 11.37
N LYS A 71 -1.57 9.69 10.79
CA LYS A 71 -0.49 10.48 10.18
C LYS A 71 -0.07 9.85 8.86
N ALA A 72 0.65 10.64 8.06
CA ALA A 72 1.19 10.18 6.80
C ALA A 72 2.72 10.22 6.80
N PHE A 73 3.35 9.25 6.11
CA PHE A 73 4.80 9.23 5.92
C PHE A 73 5.20 8.80 4.51
N GLN A 74 6.40 9.20 4.13
CA GLN A 74 7.18 8.71 3.00
C GLN A 74 8.48 8.09 3.52
N LEU A 75 9.04 7.11 2.81
CA LEU A 75 10.27 6.45 3.24
C LEU A 75 11.49 7.36 3.12
N ARG A 76 11.54 8.16 2.06
CA ARG A 76 12.64 9.08 1.70
C ARG A 76 12.11 10.25 0.89
N ASP A 77 12.96 11.21 0.64
CA ASP A 77 12.67 12.31 -0.27
C ASP A 77 12.42 11.80 -1.71
N GLU A 78 11.73 12.60 -2.50
CA GLU A 78 11.49 12.29 -3.91
C GLU A 78 12.82 12.07 -4.65
N ASP A 79 12.87 10.98 -5.39
CA ASP A 79 13.93 10.71 -6.35
C ASP A 79 13.49 11.32 -7.68
N PRO A 80 14.24 12.28 -8.26
CA PRO A 80 13.86 12.93 -9.51
C PRO A 80 13.74 11.96 -10.69
N ASP A 81 14.35 10.78 -10.60
CA ASP A 81 14.31 9.73 -11.62
C ASP A 81 13.13 8.74 -11.43
N ILE A 82 12.30 8.94 -10.40
CA ILE A 82 11.13 8.10 -10.10
C ILE A 82 9.88 8.97 -10.12
N LEU A 83 8.79 8.46 -10.70
CA LEU A 83 7.46 9.10 -10.72
C LEU A 83 6.86 9.22 -9.30
N GLY A 84 7.49 10.05 -8.47
CA GLY A 84 7.05 10.36 -7.11
C GLY A 84 7.23 9.22 -6.10
N MET A 85 6.96 9.52 -4.84
CA MET A 85 7.07 8.58 -3.73
C MET A 85 5.68 8.19 -3.21
N SER A 86 5.51 6.91 -2.89
CA SER A 86 4.30 6.47 -2.21
C SER A 86 4.18 7.12 -0.83
N THR A 87 3.00 7.66 -0.54
CA THR A 87 2.64 8.21 0.77
C THR A 87 1.71 7.22 1.49
N ARG A 88 1.99 6.94 2.75
CA ARG A 88 1.28 5.93 3.54
C ARG A 88 0.60 6.59 4.72
N ILE A 89 -0.69 6.30 4.91
CA ILE A 89 -1.43 6.66 6.13
C ILE A 89 -1.29 5.52 7.14
N TYR A 90 -1.02 5.86 8.39
CA TYR A 90 -0.91 4.90 9.48
C TYR A 90 -1.57 5.41 10.77
N CYS A 91 -1.96 4.48 11.64
CA CYS A 91 -2.40 4.77 12.99
C CYS A 91 -1.20 4.98 13.91
N THR A 92 -1.13 6.09 14.64
CA THR A 92 -0.02 6.41 15.56
C THR A 92 0.01 5.55 16.82
N GLU A 93 -1.07 4.82 17.14
CA GLU A 93 -1.18 3.96 18.31
C GLU A 93 -0.69 2.52 18.07
N CYS A 94 -1.04 1.95 16.91
CA CYS A 94 -0.72 0.55 16.62
C CYS A 94 0.13 0.37 15.35
N TYR A 95 0.52 1.45 14.69
CA TYR A 95 1.33 1.47 13.48
C TYR A 95 0.80 0.60 12.33
N SER A 96 -0.51 0.30 12.31
CA SER A 96 -1.17 -0.27 11.15
C SER A 96 -1.09 0.70 9.98
N ILE A 97 -0.63 0.22 8.83
CA ILE A 97 -0.69 0.99 7.58
C ILE A 97 -2.08 0.79 6.99
N ILE A 98 -2.89 1.87 6.95
CA ILE A 98 -4.29 1.83 6.60
C ILE A 98 -4.49 1.99 5.10
N GLY A 99 -3.70 2.85 4.46
CA GLY A 99 -3.80 3.10 3.02
C GLY A 99 -2.50 3.64 2.45
N VAL A 100 -2.33 3.45 1.15
CA VAL A 100 -1.16 3.94 0.39
C VAL A 100 -1.65 4.68 -0.83
N ASP A 101 -1.14 5.88 -1.02
CA ASP A 101 -1.30 6.70 -2.21
C ASP A 101 0.01 6.77 -3.00
N HIS A 102 -0.10 6.95 -4.31
CA HIS A 102 1.02 7.17 -5.21
C HIS A 102 0.58 8.07 -6.36
N PRO A 103 1.43 9.00 -6.84
CA PRO A 103 1.07 9.90 -7.95
C PRO A 103 0.50 9.22 -9.20
N ILE A 104 0.99 8.01 -9.53
CA ILE A 104 0.47 7.22 -10.66
C ILE A 104 -1.00 6.76 -10.48
N TYR A 105 -1.55 6.86 -9.29
CA TYR A 105 -2.94 6.47 -9.02
C TYR A 105 -3.95 7.53 -9.44
N GLU A 106 -3.49 8.78 -9.69
CA GLU A 106 -4.30 9.89 -10.17
C GLU A 106 -5.64 10.03 -9.43
N ASP A 107 -5.59 9.85 -8.10
CA ASP A 107 -6.77 9.88 -7.21
C ASP A 107 -7.84 8.79 -7.46
N ASN A 108 -7.61 7.86 -8.39
CA ASN A 108 -8.58 6.81 -8.72
C ASN A 108 -8.53 5.61 -7.79
N VAL A 109 -7.38 5.38 -7.15
CA VAL A 109 -7.06 4.14 -6.46
C VAL A 109 -6.68 4.37 -5.00
N PHE A 110 -7.21 3.50 -4.14
CA PHE A 110 -6.83 3.30 -2.76
C PHE A 110 -6.12 1.96 -2.64
N LEU A 111 -4.81 1.95 -2.33
CA LEU A 111 -4.07 0.72 -2.12
C LEU A 111 -4.09 0.35 -0.64
N ASN A 112 -4.29 -0.91 -0.35
CA ASN A 112 -4.39 -1.47 0.99
C ASN A 112 -3.55 -2.73 1.16
N PHE A 113 -3.03 -2.93 2.39
CA PHE A 113 -2.36 -4.15 2.85
C PHE A 113 -3.27 -4.87 3.85
N PRO A 114 -4.09 -5.86 3.45
CA PRO A 114 -5.14 -6.40 4.29
C PRO A 114 -4.65 -7.15 5.54
N LYS A 115 -3.37 -7.53 5.60
CA LYS A 115 -2.78 -8.12 6.81
C LYS A 115 -2.37 -7.08 7.86
N HIS A 116 -2.29 -5.80 7.48
CA HIS A 116 -1.88 -4.71 8.37
C HIS A 116 -3.05 -3.89 8.93
N CYS A 117 -4.26 -4.20 8.49
CA CYS A 117 -5.51 -3.60 8.95
C CYS A 117 -6.65 -4.60 8.77
N THR A 118 -7.78 -4.39 9.46
CA THR A 118 -9.01 -5.12 9.17
C THR A 118 -9.64 -4.53 7.92
N ASN A 119 -10.06 -5.39 6.98
CA ASN A 119 -10.72 -4.96 5.77
C ASN A 119 -12.10 -5.62 5.68
N GLY A 120 -13.16 -4.82 5.80
CA GLY A 120 -14.56 -5.25 5.69
C GLY A 120 -15.10 -5.32 4.26
N GLY A 121 -14.24 -5.13 3.25
CA GLY A 121 -14.62 -5.20 1.83
C GLY A 121 -14.57 -6.61 1.25
N ASP A 122 -15.00 -6.72 0.00
CA ASP A 122 -14.88 -7.93 -0.82
C ASP A 122 -13.48 -7.99 -1.46
N LEU A 123 -12.63 -8.84 -0.93
CA LEU A 123 -11.28 -9.10 -1.42
C LEU A 123 -11.18 -10.32 -2.34
N SER A 124 -12.30 -10.88 -2.81
CA SER A 124 -12.37 -12.09 -3.65
C SER A 124 -11.95 -11.83 -5.10
N VAL A 125 -10.75 -11.26 -5.29
CA VAL A 125 -10.11 -11.09 -6.59
C VAL A 125 -8.89 -12.00 -6.71
N PRO A 126 -8.68 -12.64 -7.89
CA PRO A 126 -7.51 -13.49 -8.09
C PRO A 126 -6.22 -12.66 -8.07
N LEU A 127 -5.10 -13.31 -7.76
CA LEU A 127 -3.79 -12.72 -7.98
C LEU A 127 -3.61 -12.44 -9.48
N THR A 128 -3.30 -11.19 -9.82
CA THR A 128 -3.15 -10.77 -11.22
C THR A 128 -1.71 -10.89 -11.69
N ALA A 129 -0.76 -10.52 -10.85
CA ALA A 129 0.67 -10.60 -11.17
C ALA A 129 1.55 -10.46 -9.92
N TYR A 130 2.81 -10.86 -10.06
CA TYR A 130 3.92 -10.47 -9.20
C TYR A 130 4.61 -9.25 -9.80
N VAL A 131 4.81 -8.21 -9.02
CA VAL A 131 5.39 -6.94 -9.50
C VAL A 131 6.63 -6.54 -8.71
N ASN A 132 7.55 -5.79 -9.36
CA ASN A 132 8.78 -5.29 -8.75
C ASN A 132 9.64 -6.39 -8.11
N MET A 133 9.76 -7.52 -8.78
CA MET A 133 10.47 -8.69 -8.26
C MET A 133 12.00 -8.57 -8.31
N ILE A 134 12.54 -7.49 -8.88
CA ILE A 134 13.99 -7.23 -8.94
C ILE A 134 14.63 -7.15 -7.55
N ASP A 135 13.88 -6.65 -6.56
CA ASP A 135 14.35 -6.49 -5.17
C ASP A 135 14.01 -7.72 -4.30
N TYR A 136 13.51 -8.83 -4.90
CA TYR A 136 13.09 -10.03 -4.19
C TYR A 136 14.00 -11.21 -4.50
N THR A 137 14.59 -11.79 -3.46
CA THR A 137 15.50 -12.94 -3.57
C THR A 137 15.07 -14.08 -2.65
N GLU A 138 15.62 -15.28 -2.85
CA GLU A 138 15.38 -16.44 -1.98
C GLU A 138 15.82 -16.21 -0.52
N GLU A 139 16.73 -15.28 -0.27
CA GLU A 139 17.16 -14.88 1.07
C GLU A 139 16.07 -14.11 1.82
N ILE A 140 15.19 -13.40 1.06
CA ILE A 140 14.06 -12.64 1.61
C ILE A 140 12.88 -13.57 1.89
N GLY A 141 12.64 -14.55 1.02
CA GLY A 141 11.55 -15.50 1.18
C GLY A 141 11.39 -16.45 -0.01
N PRO A 142 10.45 -17.37 0.07
CA PRO A 142 10.22 -18.35 -0.99
C PRO A 142 9.80 -17.67 -2.29
N LEU A 143 10.32 -18.20 -3.41
CA LEU A 143 9.93 -17.70 -4.73
C LEU A 143 8.44 -17.97 -5.01
N PRO A 144 7.81 -17.12 -5.82
CA PRO A 144 6.42 -17.28 -6.25
C PRO A 144 6.18 -18.65 -6.93
N THR A 145 5.03 -19.26 -6.64
CA THR A 145 4.66 -20.57 -7.17
C THR A 145 3.40 -20.55 -8.05
N GLU A 146 2.61 -19.48 -8.00
CA GLU A 146 1.42 -19.36 -8.84
C GLU A 146 1.82 -19.01 -10.29
N ASP A 147 1.11 -19.62 -11.25
CA ASP A 147 1.32 -19.38 -12.69
C ASP A 147 0.58 -18.11 -13.15
N VAL A 148 1.10 -16.97 -12.70
CA VAL A 148 0.63 -15.65 -13.12
C VAL A 148 1.81 -14.82 -13.63
N PRO A 149 1.57 -13.73 -14.41
CA PRO A 149 2.66 -12.87 -14.91
C PRO A 149 3.60 -12.38 -13.80
N LEU A 150 4.90 -12.40 -14.09
CA LEU A 150 5.94 -11.87 -13.21
C LEU A 150 6.66 -10.73 -13.90
N PHE A 151 6.73 -9.58 -13.23
CA PHE A 151 7.41 -8.36 -13.68
C PHE A 151 8.56 -8.04 -12.73
N THR A 152 9.75 -7.84 -13.30
CA THR A 152 10.95 -7.57 -12.51
C THR A 152 10.94 -6.18 -11.92
N THR A 153 10.42 -5.20 -12.65
CA THR A 153 10.33 -3.82 -12.18
C THR A 153 9.18 -3.06 -12.85
N GLY A 154 8.59 -2.08 -12.14
CA GLY A 154 7.69 -1.10 -12.74
C GLY A 154 8.39 0.22 -13.12
N ARG A 155 9.73 0.28 -13.07
CA ARG A 155 10.50 1.50 -13.37
C ARG A 155 10.85 1.66 -14.84
N PHE A 156 10.93 0.55 -15.57
CA PHE A 156 11.20 0.59 -17.02
C PHE A 156 9.89 0.70 -17.78
N GLN A 157 9.81 1.68 -18.68
CA GLN A 157 8.60 1.95 -19.45
C GLN A 157 8.05 0.71 -20.15
N GLN A 158 8.91 -0.13 -20.73
CA GLN A 158 8.47 -1.36 -21.39
C GLN A 158 7.78 -2.36 -20.48
N GLU A 159 8.24 -2.52 -19.22
CA GLU A 159 7.57 -3.40 -18.27
C GLU A 159 6.30 -2.76 -17.73
N LEU A 160 6.32 -1.45 -17.50
CA LEU A 160 5.15 -0.69 -17.10
C LEU A 160 4.05 -0.81 -18.17
N ASP A 161 4.39 -0.65 -19.45
CA ASP A 161 3.45 -0.82 -20.56
C ASP A 161 2.83 -2.23 -20.55
N ARG A 162 3.65 -3.28 -20.36
CA ARG A 162 3.17 -4.66 -20.26
C ARG A 162 2.26 -4.91 -19.05
N ILE A 163 2.51 -4.24 -17.93
CA ILE A 163 1.62 -4.31 -16.75
C ILE A 163 0.29 -3.67 -17.09
N PHE A 164 0.29 -2.51 -17.76
CA PHE A 164 -0.92 -1.80 -18.17
C PHE A 164 -1.63 -2.44 -19.38
N ASP A 165 -0.97 -3.32 -20.14
CA ASP A 165 -1.62 -4.16 -21.16
C ASP A 165 -2.54 -5.23 -20.56
N ILE A 166 -2.44 -5.52 -19.24
CA ILE A 166 -3.37 -6.40 -18.56
C ILE A 166 -4.71 -5.67 -18.39
N PRO A 167 -5.83 -6.18 -18.97
CA PRO A 167 -7.09 -5.43 -19.02
C PRO A 167 -7.60 -4.96 -17.64
N VAL A 168 -7.54 -5.81 -16.61
CA VAL A 168 -8.00 -5.44 -15.26
C VAL A 168 -7.12 -4.37 -14.62
N VAL A 169 -5.83 -4.30 -14.97
CA VAL A 169 -4.92 -3.24 -14.53
C VAL A 169 -5.31 -1.92 -15.19
N ALA A 170 -5.38 -1.89 -16.52
CA ALA A 170 -5.81 -0.71 -17.28
C ALA A 170 -7.15 -0.15 -16.78
N ASP A 171 -8.13 -1.04 -16.54
CA ASP A 171 -9.45 -0.64 -16.04
C ASP A 171 -9.40 -0.11 -14.60
N THR A 172 -8.55 -0.67 -13.75
CA THR A 172 -8.40 -0.23 -12.35
C THR A 172 -7.84 1.20 -12.25
N PHE A 173 -6.88 1.54 -13.12
CA PHE A 173 -6.23 2.85 -13.12
C PHE A 173 -6.87 3.87 -14.08
N LYS A 174 -7.90 3.46 -14.83
CA LYS A 174 -8.62 4.37 -15.71
C LYS A 174 -9.24 5.54 -14.94
N PRO A 175 -9.14 6.77 -15.46
CA PRO A 175 -9.81 7.92 -14.88
C PRO A 175 -11.32 7.67 -14.70
N ARG A 176 -11.88 8.21 -13.61
CA ARG A 176 -13.30 8.03 -13.29
C ARG A 176 -14.19 8.71 -14.31
N GLU A 177 -15.29 8.06 -14.60
CA GLU A 177 -16.38 8.62 -15.41
C GLU A 177 -17.46 9.29 -14.54
N THR A 178 -17.50 8.95 -13.23
CA THR A 178 -18.51 9.46 -12.30
C THR A 178 -17.86 10.33 -11.22
N PRO A 179 -18.56 11.38 -10.72
CA PRO A 179 -18.08 12.16 -9.58
C PRO A 179 -17.86 11.28 -8.34
N LEU A 180 -16.95 11.71 -7.46
CA LEU A 180 -16.75 11.13 -6.16
C LEU A 180 -17.98 11.31 -5.26
N GLU A 181 -18.32 10.28 -4.48
CA GLU A 181 -19.28 10.41 -3.38
C GLU A 181 -18.67 11.02 -2.11
N GLY A 182 -17.34 10.98 -1.99
CA GLY A 182 -16.58 11.47 -0.85
C GLY A 182 -15.31 12.23 -1.24
N ILE A 183 -14.20 11.94 -0.57
CA ILE A 183 -12.89 12.52 -0.85
C ILE A 183 -11.91 11.44 -1.33
N THR A 184 -10.83 11.86 -1.99
CA THR A 184 -9.74 10.97 -2.39
C THR A 184 -8.78 10.71 -1.23
N LEU A 185 -7.92 9.68 -1.38
CA LEU A 185 -6.87 9.41 -0.41
C LEU A 185 -5.84 10.54 -0.36
N SER A 186 -5.47 11.14 -1.49
CA SER A 186 -4.57 12.30 -1.53
C SER A 186 -5.17 13.50 -0.80
N LYS A 187 -6.49 13.73 -0.92
CA LYS A 187 -7.18 14.78 -0.17
C LYS A 187 -7.15 14.50 1.33
N LEU A 188 -7.39 13.26 1.75
CA LEU A 188 -7.26 12.88 3.15
C LEU A 188 -5.84 13.13 3.67
N ILE A 189 -4.80 12.72 2.92
CA ILE A 189 -3.39 12.96 3.28
C ILE A 189 -3.13 14.46 3.49
N GLN A 190 -3.58 15.31 2.58
CA GLN A 190 -3.46 16.79 2.74
C GLN A 190 -4.13 17.27 4.03
N ASP A 191 -5.29 16.73 4.37
CA ASP A 191 -6.07 17.10 5.55
C ASP A 191 -5.45 16.59 6.87
N LEU A 192 -4.58 15.56 6.82
CA LEU A 192 -3.82 15.08 7.99
C LEU A 192 -2.65 15.98 8.36
N GLY A 193 -2.27 16.92 7.49
CA GLY A 193 -1.17 17.84 7.70
C GLY A 193 0.15 17.36 7.06
N PRO A 194 1.30 17.79 7.60
CA PRO A 194 2.58 17.52 6.96
C PRO A 194 2.92 16.01 6.93
N VAL A 195 3.39 15.56 5.77
CA VAL A 195 3.92 14.21 5.59
C VAL A 195 5.31 14.12 6.21
N THR A 196 5.54 13.08 7.02
CA THR A 196 6.86 12.83 7.62
C THR A 196 7.73 12.05 6.64
N VAL A 197 8.91 12.59 6.30
CA VAL A 197 9.92 11.85 5.54
C VAL A 197 10.84 11.13 6.52
N LEU A 198 10.91 9.79 6.41
CA LEU A 198 11.66 8.96 7.35
C LEU A 198 13.16 8.95 7.09
N GLY A 199 13.61 9.32 5.89
CA GLY A 199 15.03 9.31 5.50
C GLY A 199 15.63 7.89 5.44
N LEU A 200 14.82 6.86 5.15
CA LEU A 200 15.30 5.48 5.08
C LEU A 200 16.04 5.25 3.77
N GLU A 201 17.28 4.79 3.85
CA GLU A 201 18.06 4.39 2.69
C GLU A 201 17.58 3.05 2.12
N LYS A 202 17.77 2.84 0.80
CA LYS A 202 17.57 1.52 0.19
C LYS A 202 18.62 0.54 0.71
N GLY A 203 18.24 -0.73 0.81
CA GLY A 203 19.08 -1.80 1.35
C GLY A 203 19.11 -1.86 2.88
N ARG A 204 18.44 -0.95 3.58
CA ARG A 204 18.34 -1.00 5.04
C ARG A 204 17.31 -2.03 5.49
N ASN A 205 17.77 -3.09 6.12
CA ASN A 205 16.90 -4.12 6.71
C ASN A 205 16.51 -3.74 8.14
N LEU A 206 15.30 -3.24 8.33
CA LEU A 206 14.77 -2.85 9.65
C LEU A 206 14.47 -4.04 10.57
N PHE A 207 14.38 -5.28 10.07
CA PHE A 207 14.18 -6.45 10.92
C PHE A 207 15.39 -6.76 11.80
N SER A 208 16.60 -6.58 11.28
CA SER A 208 17.81 -6.78 12.08
C SER A 208 17.92 -5.79 13.23
N GLU A 209 17.31 -4.63 13.14
CA GLU A 209 17.29 -3.61 14.18
C GLU A 209 16.23 -3.92 15.26
N CYS A 210 15.12 -4.57 14.90
CA CYS A 210 14.07 -4.94 15.85
C CYS A 210 14.39 -6.18 16.68
N GLU A 211 15.08 -7.14 16.11
CA GLU A 211 15.50 -8.34 16.84
C GLU A 211 16.52 -8.03 17.95
N LEU A 212 17.31 -6.94 17.79
CA LEU A 212 18.26 -6.48 18.79
C LEU A 212 17.63 -5.75 19.99
N VAL A 213 16.37 -5.34 19.90
CA VAL A 213 15.66 -4.59 20.97
C VAL A 213 14.81 -5.52 21.86
N GLN A 214 14.69 -6.81 21.52
CA GLN A 214 13.84 -7.78 22.24
C GLN A 214 14.62 -8.77 23.13
N GLU A 215 15.91 -8.56 23.39
CA GLU A 215 16.58 -9.31 24.45
C GLU A 215 16.40 -8.57 25.79
N PRO A 216 15.88 -9.26 26.83
CA PRO A 216 15.54 -8.69 28.13
C PRO A 216 16.76 -8.32 28.97
#